data_bc2b49a0b944a0e4518ba844a7334ccb
#
_entry.id   bc2b49a0b944a0e4518ba844a7334ccb
#
_cell.length_a   1.000
_cell.length_b   1.000
_cell.length_c   1.000
_cell.angle_alpha   90.00
_cell.angle_beta   90.00
_cell.angle_gamma   90.00
#
_symmetry.space_group_name_H-M   'P 1'
#
loop_
_entity.id
_entity.type
_entity.pdbx_description
1 polymer ?
#
loop_
_entity_poly.entity_id
_entity_poly.type
_entity_poly.pdbx_seq_one_letter_code
_entity_poly.pdbx_strand_id
1 'polypeptide(L)'
;VTFAPDTPGTPNSSGIPDLNAKAPATKTAPATARAQASDPKRRRRVPLLITLIIVIALAIAAWFAGDAIARSLVSDTIRAEVTAQLGLPADHPVDVELDGSVLAQLIFGSLQEVRIAADGVPLGDISADVMFAAKGVPIRDTNAEMDAAAATIALDEASLQKVLAEAAGVPRGVVLLNDPELVLVTSIPLAGFPLELGIGLVPSAGEGDQAGMLVLKPNSASIGEAVLTADALRAQLGAVADTILQPINVCVADRMPVGATLSGVTVLGSGATGSIVLSVGLDGRFLMDPAMREPGTC
;
A
#
# COMPACT_ATOMS: atom_id res chain seq x y z
N VAL A 1 32.55 -14.66 -15.73
CA VAL A 1 33.71 -13.84 -16.08
C VAL A 1 34.10 -13.08 -14.83
N THR A 2 35.16 -13.59 -14.24
CA THR A 2 35.89 -13.19 -13.05
C THR A 2 36.71 -11.94 -13.36
N PHE A 3 36.69 -10.93 -12.52
CA PHE A 3 37.81 -10.04 -12.36
C PHE A 3 37.98 -9.63 -10.90
N ALA A 4 39.12 -10.02 -10.37
CA ALA A 4 39.66 -9.70 -9.06
C ALA A 4 40.65 -8.52 -9.17
N PRO A 5 41.27 -8.08 -8.05
CA PRO A 5 41.59 -6.71 -7.71
C PRO A 5 43.03 -6.33 -8.01
N ASP A 6 43.33 -5.05 -8.01
CA ASP A 6 44.71 -4.56 -7.96
C ASP A 6 44.89 -3.41 -6.93
N THR A 7 45.57 -3.71 -5.89
CA THR A 7 46.52 -2.86 -5.17
C THR A 7 47.92 -3.21 -5.73
N PRO A 8 48.99 -2.42 -5.76
CA PRO A 8 49.60 -1.64 -4.66
C PRO A 8 50.38 -0.39 -5.09
N GLY A 9 51.00 0.31 -4.15
CA GLY A 9 52.14 1.15 -4.48
C GLY A 9 52.51 2.28 -3.52
N THR A 10 53.09 1.98 -2.40
CA THR A 10 54.17 2.82 -1.82
C THR A 10 55.48 2.49 -2.50
N PRO A 11 56.43 3.45 -2.63
CA PRO A 11 57.51 3.60 -1.69
C PRO A 11 58.01 5.05 -1.55
N ASN A 12 58.39 5.41 -0.36
CA ASN A 12 59.78 5.43 0.15
C ASN A 12 60.73 6.52 -0.35
N SER A 13 61.23 7.21 0.53
CA SER A 13 62.61 7.42 0.99
C SER A 13 63.13 8.85 0.98
N SER A 14 63.52 9.23 2.13
CA SER A 14 64.89 9.63 2.52
C SER A 14 65.44 10.96 2.01
N GLY A 15 65.82 11.79 2.96
CA GLY A 15 66.76 12.87 2.72
C GLY A 15 66.96 13.82 3.88
N ILE A 16 67.67 13.36 4.90
CA ILE A 16 68.49 14.28 5.78
C ILE A 16 69.85 14.30 5.13
N PRO A 17 70.59 15.44 5.08
CA PRO A 17 71.42 15.88 6.19
C PRO A 17 71.66 17.41 6.33
N ASP A 18 72.02 17.71 7.50
CA ASP A 18 73.20 18.35 8.05
C ASP A 18 73.32 19.88 8.12
N LEU A 19 73.37 20.24 9.37
CA LEU A 19 74.41 20.87 10.15
C LEU A 19 75.05 22.22 9.69
N ASN A 20 74.93 23.14 10.60
CA ASN A 20 75.97 24.00 11.08
C ASN A 20 76.17 25.40 10.44
N ALA A 21 75.95 26.39 11.21
CA ALA A 21 76.94 27.42 11.56
C ALA A 21 76.35 28.74 12.07
N LYS A 22 76.65 28.96 13.33
CA LYS A 22 77.28 30.21 13.85
C LYS A 22 76.46 31.48 13.95
N ALA A 23 76.15 31.80 15.20
CA ALA A 23 75.80 33.13 15.66
C ALA A 23 76.93 34.13 15.40
N PRO A 24 76.61 35.42 15.37
CA PRO A 24 76.92 36.22 16.59
C PRO A 24 75.81 37.24 16.96
N ALA A 25 75.89 37.56 18.21
CA ALA A 25 75.14 38.51 19.00
C ALA A 25 75.13 39.95 18.45
N THR A 26 74.07 40.70 18.68
CA THR A 26 74.09 41.90 19.52
C THR A 26 72.82 42.77 19.41
N LYS A 27 72.38 43.22 20.56
CA LYS A 27 71.76 44.53 20.94
C LYS A 27 70.23 44.55 21.08
N THR A 28 69.92 44.52 22.32
CA THR A 28 68.90 45.16 23.14
C THR A 28 68.24 46.41 22.58
N ALA A 29 66.88 46.38 22.46
CA ALA A 29 66.08 47.58 22.69
C ALA A 29 64.72 47.15 23.20
N PRO A 30 64.06 47.77 24.18
CA PRO A 30 62.88 47.37 24.82
C PRO A 30 61.66 47.74 23.94
N ALA A 31 60.99 46.80 23.40
CA ALA A 31 59.65 47.00 22.75
C ALA A 31 58.57 46.92 23.81
N THR A 32 58.04 48.06 24.10
CA THR A 32 56.79 48.27 24.86
C THR A 32 55.72 47.25 24.50
N ALA A 33 55.39 46.37 25.42
CA ALA A 33 54.27 45.50 25.36
C ALA A 33 52.99 46.35 25.37
N ARG A 34 52.38 46.54 24.19
CA ARG A 34 51.02 47.01 24.07
C ARG A 34 50.11 45.84 24.49
N ALA A 35 49.64 45.94 25.72
CA ALA A 35 48.57 45.11 26.19
C ALA A 35 47.34 45.28 25.25
N GLN A 36 47.12 44.29 24.40
CA GLN A 36 45.85 44.20 23.71
C GLN A 36 44.77 43.91 24.77
N ALA A 37 44.02 44.96 25.09
CA ALA A 37 42.78 44.82 25.85
C ALA A 37 41.84 43.92 25.07
N SER A 38 41.78 42.67 25.44
CA SER A 38 40.79 41.70 25.00
C SER A 38 39.44 42.16 25.54
N ASP A 39 38.55 42.58 24.64
CA ASP A 39 37.21 43.06 24.87
C ASP A 39 36.39 41.95 25.62
N PRO A 40 36.02 42.16 26.92
CA PRO A 40 35.38 41.12 27.72
C PRO A 40 33.94 40.84 27.32
N LYS A 41 33.34 41.64 26.41
CA LYS A 41 31.96 41.48 25.96
C LYS A 41 31.75 40.37 24.93
N ARG A 42 32.80 39.95 24.22
CA ARG A 42 32.69 38.88 23.20
C ARG A 42 32.72 37.45 23.81
N ARG A 43 33.36 37.28 24.97
CA ARG A 43 33.51 35.97 25.63
C ARG A 43 32.24 35.46 26.32
N ARG A 44 31.27 36.32 26.66
CA ARG A 44 30.01 35.92 27.30
C ARG A 44 28.95 35.39 26.34
N ARG A 45 29.04 35.67 25.03
CA ARG A 45 28.06 35.23 24.03
C ARG A 45 28.27 33.80 23.58
N VAL A 46 29.51 33.30 23.61
CA VAL A 46 29.83 31.92 23.16
C VAL A 46 29.19 30.84 24.05
N PRO A 47 29.30 30.90 25.42
CA PRO A 47 28.63 29.90 26.26
C PRO A 47 27.11 29.97 26.16
N LEU A 48 26.53 31.15 25.94
CA LEU A 48 25.10 31.32 25.78
C LEU A 48 24.59 30.72 24.47
N LEU A 49 25.35 30.83 23.37
CA LEU A 49 25.06 30.19 22.10
C LEU A 49 25.17 28.66 22.19
N ILE A 50 26.19 28.14 22.88
CA ILE A 50 26.36 26.70 23.11
C ILE A 50 25.21 26.16 23.93
N THR A 51 24.80 26.83 24.99
CA THR A 51 23.65 26.46 25.81
C THR A 51 22.36 26.47 24.99
N LEU A 52 22.14 27.47 24.14
CA LEU A 52 21.00 27.57 23.26
C LEU A 52 20.98 26.40 22.26
N ILE A 53 22.11 26.05 21.65
CA ILE A 53 22.23 24.93 20.73
C ILE A 53 21.89 23.60 21.44
N ILE A 54 22.41 23.41 22.66
CA ILE A 54 22.11 22.19 23.46
C ILE A 54 20.61 22.11 23.79
N VAL A 55 20.00 23.22 24.19
CA VAL A 55 18.56 23.25 24.49
C VAL A 55 17.72 22.94 23.25
N ILE A 56 18.09 23.52 22.11
CA ILE A 56 17.41 23.23 20.83
C ILE A 56 17.60 21.74 20.46
N ALA A 57 18.82 21.21 20.58
CA ALA A 57 19.07 19.80 20.28
C ALA A 57 18.29 18.86 21.19
N LEU A 58 18.18 19.18 22.48
CA LEU A 58 17.36 18.41 23.43
C LEU A 58 15.87 18.54 23.12
N ALA A 59 15.39 19.69 22.73
CA ALA A 59 14.00 19.89 22.31
C ALA A 59 13.66 19.09 21.06
N ILE A 60 14.55 19.08 20.07
CA ILE A 60 14.40 18.26 18.85
C ILE A 60 14.41 16.77 19.21
N ALA A 61 15.33 16.31 20.05
CA ALA A 61 15.40 14.91 20.49
C ALA A 61 14.12 14.50 21.24
N ALA A 62 13.64 15.37 22.14
CA ALA A 62 12.39 15.15 22.86
C ALA A 62 11.17 15.08 21.92
N TRP A 63 11.15 15.93 20.89
CA TRP A 63 10.10 15.89 19.86
C TRP A 63 10.08 14.56 19.12
N PHE A 64 11.23 14.08 18.63
CA PHE A 64 11.31 12.81 17.92
C PHE A 64 10.96 11.61 18.82
N ALA A 65 11.41 11.63 20.08
CA ALA A 65 11.04 10.59 21.04
C ALA A 65 9.53 10.60 21.33
N GLY A 66 8.95 11.79 21.50
CA GLY A 66 7.50 11.95 21.70
C GLY A 66 6.69 11.47 20.50
N ASP A 67 7.15 11.78 19.27
CA ASP A 67 6.49 11.33 18.04
C ASP A 67 6.53 9.80 17.90
N ALA A 68 7.67 9.17 18.21
CA ALA A 68 7.78 7.70 18.17
C ALA A 68 6.82 7.02 19.17
N ILE A 69 6.71 7.55 20.39
CA ILE A 69 5.77 7.05 21.38
C ILE A 69 4.32 7.27 20.94
N ALA A 70 4.00 8.46 20.43
CA ALA A 70 2.66 8.77 19.93
C ALA A 70 2.27 7.85 18.78
N ARG A 71 3.20 7.60 17.84
CA ARG A 71 3.01 6.69 16.71
C ARG A 71 2.70 5.27 17.18
N SER A 72 3.47 4.71 18.10
CA SER A 72 3.23 3.35 18.59
C SER A 72 1.88 3.22 19.31
N LEU A 73 1.53 4.19 20.15
CA LEU A 73 0.24 4.19 20.86
C LEU A 73 -0.95 4.25 19.89
N VAL A 74 -0.88 5.13 18.86
CA VAL A 74 -1.95 5.25 17.86
C VAL A 74 -2.04 3.98 17.01
N SER A 75 -0.91 3.46 16.54
CA SER A 75 -0.89 2.22 15.75
C SER A 75 -1.43 1.03 16.55
N ASP A 76 -1.05 0.89 17.81
CA ASP A 76 -1.53 -0.20 18.65
C ASP A 76 -3.04 -0.08 18.94
N THR A 77 -3.53 1.15 19.12
CA THR A 77 -4.97 1.39 19.30
C THR A 77 -5.75 1.04 18.03
N ILE A 78 -5.27 1.48 16.85
CA ILE A 78 -5.90 1.16 15.57
C ILE A 78 -5.88 -0.34 15.32
N ARG A 79 -4.74 -1.00 15.56
CA ARG A 79 -4.61 -2.46 15.42
C ARG A 79 -5.61 -3.19 16.32
N ALA A 80 -5.70 -2.83 17.59
CA ALA A 80 -6.62 -3.45 18.52
C ALA A 80 -8.09 -3.26 18.08
N GLU A 81 -8.46 -2.08 17.61
CA GLU A 81 -9.81 -1.79 17.13
C GLU A 81 -10.13 -2.57 15.86
N VAL A 82 -9.22 -2.58 14.87
CA VAL A 82 -9.38 -3.36 13.63
C VAL A 82 -9.52 -4.85 13.91
N THR A 83 -8.66 -5.38 14.78
CA THR A 83 -8.71 -6.79 15.20
C THR A 83 -10.05 -7.13 15.87
N ALA A 84 -10.54 -6.26 16.74
CA ALA A 84 -11.83 -6.44 17.39
C ALA A 84 -13.03 -6.33 16.43
N GLN A 85 -13.01 -5.35 15.54
CA GLN A 85 -14.08 -5.11 14.55
C GLN A 85 -14.21 -6.24 13.52
N LEU A 86 -13.07 -6.76 13.06
CA LEU A 86 -13.01 -7.85 12.09
C LEU A 86 -13.10 -9.23 12.74
N GLY A 87 -13.16 -9.31 14.09
CA GLY A 87 -13.20 -10.59 14.81
C GLY A 87 -11.93 -11.44 14.61
N LEU A 88 -10.79 -10.80 14.37
CA LEU A 88 -9.52 -11.48 14.15
C LEU A 88 -8.93 -12.01 15.46
N PRO A 89 -8.11 -13.08 15.42
CA PRO A 89 -7.29 -13.48 16.56
C PRO A 89 -6.40 -12.33 17.03
N ALA A 90 -6.14 -12.21 18.31
CA ALA A 90 -5.36 -11.11 18.88
C ALA A 90 -3.89 -11.05 18.37
N ASP A 91 -3.38 -12.16 17.88
CA ASP A 91 -2.05 -12.35 17.29
C ASP A 91 -2.04 -12.23 15.75
N HIS A 92 -3.19 -11.93 15.14
CA HIS A 92 -3.27 -11.73 13.69
C HIS A 92 -2.42 -10.53 13.26
N PRO A 93 -1.56 -10.69 12.25
CA PRO A 93 -0.70 -9.61 11.78
C PRO A 93 -1.55 -8.53 11.09
N VAL A 94 -1.64 -7.36 11.70
CA VAL A 94 -2.22 -6.15 11.12
C VAL A 94 -1.13 -5.10 11.07
N ASP A 95 -0.80 -4.65 9.89
CA ASP A 95 0.17 -3.57 9.70
C ASP A 95 -0.55 -2.23 9.66
N VAL A 96 -0.05 -1.25 10.41
CA VAL A 96 -0.61 0.10 10.50
C VAL A 96 0.48 1.11 10.25
N GLU A 97 0.40 1.78 9.13
CA GLU A 97 1.31 2.86 8.75
C GLU A 97 0.64 4.22 8.93
N LEU A 98 1.35 5.13 9.58
CA LEU A 98 0.94 6.52 9.79
C LEU A 98 1.97 7.43 9.14
N ASP A 99 1.54 8.25 8.20
CA ASP A 99 2.42 9.19 7.51
C ASP A 99 2.65 10.47 8.33
N GLY A 100 3.81 11.11 8.17
CA GLY A 100 4.16 12.36 8.84
C GLY A 100 4.42 12.24 10.35
N SER A 101 4.39 13.39 11.06
CA SER A 101 4.55 13.44 12.53
C SER A 101 3.22 13.24 13.22
N VAL A 102 3.05 12.09 13.87
CA VAL A 102 1.82 11.72 14.59
C VAL A 102 1.56 12.68 15.74
N LEU A 103 2.60 13.10 16.45
CA LEU A 103 2.48 14.06 17.54
C LEU A 103 1.92 15.40 17.07
N ALA A 104 2.39 15.92 15.93
CA ALA A 104 1.86 17.15 15.34
C ALA A 104 0.38 16.96 14.92
N GLN A 105 0.06 15.85 14.28
CA GLN A 105 -1.29 15.54 13.82
C GLN A 105 -2.29 15.40 14.97
N LEU A 106 -1.88 14.81 16.10
CA LEU A 106 -2.69 14.79 17.32
C LEU A 106 -2.97 16.20 17.88
N ILE A 107 -1.99 17.11 17.76
CA ILE A 107 -2.17 18.52 18.17
C ILE A 107 -3.16 19.23 17.24
N PHE A 108 -3.06 19.01 15.92
CA PHE A 108 -3.94 19.61 14.92
C PHE A 108 -5.32 18.95 14.84
N GLY A 109 -5.46 17.70 15.31
CA GLY A 109 -6.74 17.00 15.43
C GLY A 109 -7.16 16.22 14.19
N SER A 110 -6.24 15.94 13.25
CA SER A 110 -6.49 15.09 12.09
C SER A 110 -5.24 14.30 11.71
N LEU A 111 -5.40 13.03 11.28
CA LEU A 111 -4.34 12.22 10.68
C LEU A 111 -4.27 12.50 9.18
N GLN A 112 -3.06 12.74 8.66
CA GLN A 112 -2.86 13.08 7.25
C GLN A 112 -3.12 11.88 6.35
N GLU A 113 -2.52 10.75 6.66
CA GLU A 113 -2.72 9.49 5.95
C GLU A 113 -2.54 8.32 6.91
N VAL A 114 -3.48 7.39 6.84
CA VAL A 114 -3.48 6.12 7.58
C VAL A 114 -3.60 5.01 6.56
N ARG A 115 -2.69 4.04 6.59
CA ARG A 115 -2.77 2.81 5.83
C ARG A 115 -2.83 1.65 6.80
N ILE A 116 -3.72 0.71 6.52
CA ILE A 116 -3.91 -0.51 7.29
C ILE A 116 -3.87 -1.65 6.31
N ALA A 117 -3.03 -2.65 6.55
CA ALA A 117 -2.97 -3.87 5.77
C ALA A 117 -3.13 -5.07 6.69
N ALA A 118 -3.91 -6.04 6.25
CA ALA A 118 -4.10 -7.31 6.93
C ALA A 118 -4.25 -8.42 5.90
N ASP A 119 -3.39 -9.42 5.97
CA ASP A 119 -3.41 -10.57 5.08
C ASP A 119 -4.24 -11.70 5.68
N GLY A 120 -4.93 -12.45 4.82
CA GLY A 120 -5.68 -13.63 5.24
C GLY A 120 -6.86 -13.33 6.18
N VAL A 121 -7.50 -12.17 6.04
CA VAL A 121 -8.68 -11.79 6.84
C VAL A 121 -9.84 -12.75 6.55
N PRO A 122 -10.39 -13.45 7.56
CA PRO A 122 -11.53 -14.33 7.36
C PRO A 122 -12.80 -13.50 7.12
N LEU A 123 -13.42 -13.68 5.96
CA LEU A 123 -14.69 -13.07 5.59
C LEU A 123 -15.75 -14.19 5.41
N GLY A 124 -16.25 -14.72 6.52
CA GLY A 124 -17.09 -15.92 6.50
C GLY A 124 -16.28 -17.16 6.10
N ASP A 125 -16.67 -17.82 4.99
CA ASP A 125 -16.02 -19.04 4.49
C ASP A 125 -14.83 -18.77 3.55
N ILE A 126 -14.53 -17.50 3.27
CA ILE A 126 -13.41 -17.08 2.41
C ILE A 126 -12.33 -16.35 3.21
N SER A 127 -11.17 -16.23 2.61
CA SER A 127 -10.04 -15.44 3.11
C SER A 127 -9.68 -14.38 2.09
N ALA A 128 -9.33 -13.18 2.55
CA ALA A 128 -8.93 -12.07 1.69
C ALA A 128 -7.79 -11.27 2.31
N ASP A 129 -6.92 -10.74 1.47
CA ASP A 129 -5.98 -9.72 1.88
C ASP A 129 -6.65 -8.36 1.72
N VAL A 130 -6.65 -7.58 2.79
CA VAL A 130 -7.35 -6.29 2.83
C VAL A 130 -6.36 -5.18 3.08
N MET A 131 -6.41 -4.15 2.25
CA MET A 131 -5.67 -2.91 2.44
C MET A 131 -6.67 -1.76 2.48
N PHE A 132 -6.54 -0.91 3.48
CA PHE A 132 -7.33 0.30 3.65
C PHE A 132 -6.40 1.51 3.69
N ALA A 133 -6.77 2.57 3.01
CA ALA A 133 -6.06 3.85 3.03
C ALA A 133 -7.06 4.99 3.18
N ALA A 134 -6.79 5.90 4.12
CA ALA A 134 -7.61 7.08 4.33
C ALA A 134 -6.74 8.32 4.53
N LYS A 135 -7.22 9.46 4.05
CA LYS A 135 -6.58 10.76 4.17
C LYS A 135 -7.47 11.75 4.92
N GLY A 136 -6.85 12.65 5.66
CA GLY A 136 -7.57 13.67 6.39
C GLY A 136 -8.52 13.11 7.46
N VAL A 137 -8.10 12.03 8.16
CA VAL A 137 -8.96 11.37 9.16
C VAL A 137 -9.10 12.24 10.39
N PRO A 138 -10.32 12.74 10.70
CA PRO A 138 -10.53 13.60 11.85
C PRO A 138 -10.44 12.80 13.16
N ILE A 139 -9.73 13.35 14.17
CA ILE A 139 -9.57 12.71 15.48
C ILE A 139 -10.44 13.41 16.54
N ARG A 140 -10.61 14.73 16.42
CA ARG A 140 -11.31 15.54 17.43
C ARG A 140 -12.74 15.87 17.06
N ASP A 141 -12.99 16.12 15.77
CA ASP A 141 -14.31 16.42 15.26
C ASP A 141 -14.91 15.17 14.61
N THR A 142 -15.74 14.47 15.36
CA THR A 142 -16.39 13.24 14.90
C THR A 142 -17.46 13.49 13.82
N ASN A 143 -17.75 14.75 13.46
CA ASN A 143 -18.66 15.08 12.37
C ASN A 143 -17.93 15.54 11.11
N ALA A 144 -16.62 15.71 11.16
CA ALA A 144 -15.83 16.07 9.99
C ALA A 144 -15.65 14.86 9.07
N GLU A 145 -15.71 15.11 7.77
CA GLU A 145 -15.52 14.08 6.73
C GLU A 145 -14.03 13.83 6.51
N MET A 146 -13.68 12.63 6.07
CA MET A 146 -12.35 12.32 5.56
C MET A 146 -12.17 12.92 4.16
N ASP A 147 -10.95 13.35 3.82
CA ASP A 147 -10.67 13.90 2.50
C ASP A 147 -10.80 12.85 1.40
N ALA A 148 -10.34 11.64 1.68
CA ALA A 148 -10.46 10.48 0.80
C ALA A 148 -10.29 9.19 1.59
N ALA A 149 -11.00 8.15 1.18
CA ALA A 149 -10.80 6.80 1.69
C ALA A 149 -10.99 5.76 0.59
N ALA A 150 -10.18 4.72 0.62
CA ALA A 150 -10.25 3.61 -0.32
C ALA A 150 -9.86 2.31 0.39
N ALA A 151 -10.42 1.20 -0.10
CA ALA A 151 -10.03 -0.13 0.29
C ALA A 151 -9.64 -0.95 -0.94
N THR A 152 -8.73 -1.89 -0.76
CA THR A 152 -8.37 -2.89 -1.75
C THR A 152 -8.56 -4.25 -1.12
N ILE A 153 -9.25 -5.15 -1.81
CA ILE A 153 -9.53 -6.51 -1.35
C ILE A 153 -8.96 -7.47 -2.39
N ALA A 154 -8.01 -8.29 -2.02
CA ALA A 154 -7.45 -9.31 -2.89
C ALA A 154 -7.95 -10.69 -2.45
N LEU A 155 -8.50 -11.44 -3.39
CA LEU A 155 -8.99 -12.80 -3.19
C LEU A 155 -8.13 -13.76 -4.01
N ASP A 156 -7.73 -14.86 -3.41
CA ASP A 156 -7.10 -15.96 -4.10
C ASP A 156 -8.13 -16.76 -4.94
N GLU A 157 -7.64 -17.65 -5.78
CA GLU A 157 -8.46 -18.48 -6.66
C GLU A 157 -9.49 -19.31 -5.89
N ALA A 158 -9.11 -19.86 -4.73
CA ALA A 158 -9.98 -20.70 -3.91
C ALA A 158 -11.12 -19.90 -3.27
N SER A 159 -10.84 -18.70 -2.77
CA SER A 159 -11.83 -17.79 -2.22
C SER A 159 -12.77 -17.26 -3.31
N LEU A 160 -12.22 -16.90 -4.47
CA LEU A 160 -13.00 -16.47 -5.63
C LEU A 160 -13.94 -17.57 -6.12
N GLN A 161 -13.46 -18.83 -6.19
CA GLN A 161 -14.28 -19.99 -6.54
C GLN A 161 -15.51 -20.09 -5.64
N LYS A 162 -15.36 -19.91 -4.33
CA LYS A 162 -16.49 -19.96 -3.38
C LYS A 162 -17.47 -18.82 -3.60
N VAL A 163 -16.97 -17.58 -3.76
CA VAL A 163 -17.81 -16.41 -4.02
C VAL A 163 -18.64 -16.58 -5.28
N LEU A 164 -18.01 -17.04 -6.36
CA LEU A 164 -18.71 -17.22 -7.65
C LEU A 164 -19.66 -18.43 -7.66
N ALA A 165 -19.39 -19.47 -6.86
CA ALA A 165 -20.29 -20.61 -6.73
C ALA A 165 -21.63 -20.22 -6.09
N GLU A 166 -21.66 -19.20 -5.25
CA GLU A 166 -22.86 -18.66 -4.60
C GLU A 166 -23.55 -17.55 -5.42
N ALA A 167 -22.82 -16.96 -6.37
CA ALA A 167 -23.34 -15.84 -7.15
C ALA A 167 -24.40 -16.31 -8.16
N ALA A 168 -25.53 -15.61 -8.18
CA ALA A 168 -26.59 -15.86 -9.16
C ALA A 168 -26.13 -15.45 -10.57
N GLY A 169 -26.46 -16.29 -11.56
CA GLY A 169 -26.16 -15.99 -12.98
C GLY A 169 -24.76 -16.41 -13.46
N VAL A 170 -23.88 -16.89 -12.58
CA VAL A 170 -22.59 -17.45 -12.98
C VAL A 170 -22.74 -18.94 -13.27
N PRO A 171 -22.31 -19.43 -14.47
CA PRO A 171 -22.32 -20.87 -14.75
C PRO A 171 -21.43 -21.64 -13.75
N ARG A 172 -21.86 -22.82 -13.38
CA ARG A 172 -21.06 -23.68 -12.50
C ARG A 172 -19.85 -24.21 -13.23
N GLY A 173 -18.69 -24.05 -12.62
CA GLY A 173 -17.41 -24.48 -13.19
C GLY A 173 -16.26 -24.26 -12.22
N VAL A 174 -15.05 -24.59 -12.67
CA VAL A 174 -13.82 -24.27 -11.96
C VAL A 174 -13.33 -22.92 -12.45
N VAL A 175 -13.00 -22.03 -11.52
CA VAL A 175 -12.44 -20.73 -11.84
C VAL A 175 -10.93 -20.81 -11.72
N LEU A 176 -10.24 -20.37 -12.77
CA LEU A 176 -8.79 -20.24 -12.82
C LEU A 176 -8.44 -18.77 -13.06
N LEU A 177 -7.43 -18.28 -12.39
CA LEU A 177 -6.90 -16.95 -12.61
C LEU A 177 -5.77 -17.00 -13.66
N ASN A 178 -5.85 -16.12 -14.66
CA ASN A 178 -4.87 -16.01 -15.73
C ASN A 178 -4.83 -14.57 -16.26
N ASP A 179 -3.99 -13.74 -15.63
CA ASP A 179 -3.87 -12.31 -15.94
C ASP A 179 -3.93 -12.00 -17.45
N PRO A 180 -4.80 -11.11 -17.91
CA PRO A 180 -5.79 -10.28 -17.17
C PRO A 180 -7.19 -10.90 -17.02
N GLU A 181 -7.36 -12.17 -17.34
CA GLU A 181 -8.64 -12.89 -17.39
C GLU A 181 -8.84 -13.82 -16.19
N LEU A 182 -10.06 -14.00 -15.78
CA LEU A 182 -10.46 -15.20 -15.05
C LEU A 182 -11.05 -16.18 -16.05
N VAL A 183 -10.63 -17.43 -15.97
CA VAL A 183 -11.11 -18.48 -16.89
C VAL A 183 -12.07 -19.38 -16.14
N LEU A 184 -13.32 -19.42 -16.61
CA LEU A 184 -14.34 -20.32 -16.09
C LEU A 184 -14.32 -21.60 -16.93
N VAL A 185 -13.88 -22.71 -16.32
CA VAL A 185 -13.82 -24.02 -16.97
C VAL A 185 -15.03 -24.85 -16.59
N THR A 186 -15.80 -25.28 -17.57
CA THR A 186 -16.93 -26.18 -17.38
C THR A 186 -16.78 -27.42 -18.26
N SER A 187 -17.28 -28.54 -17.78
CA SER A 187 -17.27 -29.79 -18.54
C SER A 187 -18.65 -30.07 -19.13
N ILE A 188 -18.70 -30.23 -20.45
CA ILE A 188 -19.93 -30.54 -21.18
C ILE A 188 -19.81 -31.96 -21.71
N PRO A 189 -20.78 -32.88 -21.41
CA PRO A 189 -20.78 -34.22 -21.98
C PRO A 189 -21.16 -34.16 -23.46
N LEU A 190 -20.22 -34.44 -24.35
CA LEU A 190 -20.43 -34.52 -25.79
C LEU A 190 -20.24 -35.97 -26.24
N ALA A 191 -21.29 -36.60 -26.75
CA ALA A 191 -21.26 -37.99 -27.22
C ALA A 191 -20.66 -39.00 -26.21
N GLY A 192 -20.82 -38.75 -24.91
CA GLY A 192 -20.31 -39.62 -23.84
C GLY A 192 -18.88 -39.30 -23.37
N PHE A 193 -18.22 -38.30 -23.96
CA PHE A 193 -16.93 -37.83 -23.55
C PHE A 193 -17.02 -36.44 -22.88
N PRO A 194 -16.39 -36.21 -21.74
CA PRO A 194 -16.34 -34.87 -21.16
C PRO A 194 -15.48 -33.94 -22.03
N LEU A 195 -16.09 -32.89 -22.56
CA LEU A 195 -15.41 -31.83 -23.28
C LEU A 195 -15.24 -30.64 -22.34
N GLU A 196 -13.99 -30.23 -22.09
CA GLU A 196 -13.71 -29.05 -21.30
C GLU A 196 -13.86 -27.80 -22.15
N LEU A 197 -14.73 -26.90 -21.71
CA LEU A 197 -14.94 -25.59 -22.29
C LEU A 197 -14.46 -24.53 -21.28
N GLY A 198 -13.49 -23.74 -21.66
CA GLY A 198 -13.03 -22.59 -20.91
C GLY A 198 -13.61 -21.30 -21.50
N ILE A 199 -14.05 -20.39 -20.65
CA ILE A 199 -14.47 -19.03 -21.05
C ILE A 199 -13.59 -18.04 -20.28
N GLY A 200 -12.76 -17.32 -21.01
CA GLY A 200 -11.97 -16.23 -20.47
C GLY A 200 -12.83 -14.98 -20.30
N LEU A 201 -12.87 -14.46 -19.10
CA LEU A 201 -13.69 -13.33 -18.68
C LEU A 201 -12.80 -12.22 -18.15
N VAL A 202 -12.91 -11.02 -18.71
CA VAL A 202 -12.23 -9.82 -18.18
C VAL A 202 -13.16 -9.14 -17.19
N PRO A 203 -12.80 -9.09 -15.90
CA PRO A 203 -13.61 -8.43 -14.90
C PRO A 203 -13.47 -6.90 -14.97
N SER A 204 -14.52 -6.19 -14.66
CA SER A 204 -14.51 -4.73 -14.52
C SER A 204 -15.59 -4.29 -13.52
N ALA A 205 -15.41 -3.12 -12.92
CA ALA A 205 -16.48 -2.47 -12.17
C ALA A 205 -17.57 -2.00 -13.12
N GLY A 206 -18.83 -2.14 -12.72
CA GLY A 206 -19.97 -1.58 -13.46
C GLY A 206 -20.04 -0.07 -13.28
N GLU A 207 -20.45 0.63 -14.33
CA GLU A 207 -20.59 2.09 -14.38
C GLU A 207 -22.06 2.49 -14.62
N GLY A 208 -22.43 3.69 -14.22
CA GLY A 208 -23.78 4.22 -14.44
C GLY A 208 -24.86 3.35 -13.81
N ASP A 209 -25.79 2.84 -14.63
CA ASP A 209 -26.90 1.97 -14.17
C ASP A 209 -26.42 0.60 -13.65
N GLN A 210 -25.16 0.25 -13.89
CA GLN A 210 -24.53 -0.97 -13.40
C GLN A 210 -23.60 -0.72 -12.20
N ALA A 211 -23.63 0.49 -11.63
CA ALA A 211 -22.83 0.78 -10.44
C ALA A 211 -23.12 -0.23 -9.31
N GLY A 212 -22.08 -0.71 -8.66
CA GLY A 212 -22.19 -1.75 -7.64
C GLY A 212 -22.26 -3.18 -8.20
N MET A 213 -22.13 -3.36 -9.51
CA MET A 213 -22.03 -4.67 -10.16
C MET A 213 -20.58 -4.98 -10.55
N LEU A 214 -20.20 -6.24 -10.41
CA LEU A 214 -19.04 -6.81 -11.08
C LEU A 214 -19.48 -7.27 -12.46
N VAL A 215 -18.88 -6.70 -13.49
CA VAL A 215 -19.17 -7.03 -14.89
C VAL A 215 -18.07 -7.94 -15.43
N LEU A 216 -18.43 -9.15 -15.80
CA LEU A 216 -17.55 -10.15 -16.39
C LEU A 216 -17.78 -10.18 -17.89
N LYS A 217 -16.83 -9.68 -18.67
CA LYS A 217 -16.93 -9.59 -20.14
C LYS A 217 -16.21 -10.78 -20.77
N PRO A 218 -16.93 -11.68 -21.50
CA PRO A 218 -16.27 -12.75 -22.23
C PRO A 218 -15.32 -12.18 -23.30
N ASN A 219 -14.06 -12.62 -23.26
CA ASN A 219 -12.99 -12.17 -24.14
C ASN A 219 -12.38 -13.31 -24.95
N SER A 220 -12.42 -14.51 -24.43
CA SER A 220 -11.92 -15.71 -25.09
C SER A 220 -12.78 -16.93 -24.76
N ALA A 221 -12.70 -17.94 -25.62
CA ALA A 221 -13.24 -19.27 -25.34
C ALA A 221 -12.19 -20.33 -25.73
N SER A 222 -12.09 -21.39 -24.94
CA SER A 222 -11.18 -22.50 -25.23
C SER A 222 -11.90 -23.83 -25.24
N ILE A 223 -11.51 -24.71 -26.14
CA ILE A 223 -11.97 -26.10 -26.23
C ILE A 223 -10.71 -26.96 -26.27
N GLY A 224 -10.44 -27.66 -25.18
CA GLY A 224 -9.15 -28.31 -25.00
C GLY A 224 -8.00 -27.28 -25.07
N GLU A 225 -7.03 -27.50 -25.96
CA GLU A 225 -5.89 -26.58 -26.15
C GLU A 225 -6.16 -25.44 -27.15
N ALA A 226 -7.29 -25.48 -27.87
CA ALA A 226 -7.62 -24.46 -28.85
C ALA A 226 -8.27 -23.25 -28.17
N VAL A 227 -7.66 -22.08 -28.31
CA VAL A 227 -8.17 -20.81 -27.76
C VAL A 227 -8.62 -19.91 -28.91
N LEU A 228 -9.85 -19.42 -28.84
CA LEU A 228 -10.45 -18.47 -29.78
C LEU A 228 -10.73 -17.16 -29.04
N THR A 229 -10.27 -16.06 -29.59
CA THR A 229 -10.62 -14.73 -29.06
C THR A 229 -12.07 -14.36 -29.38
N ALA A 230 -12.64 -13.40 -28.66
CA ALA A 230 -13.99 -12.91 -28.91
C ALA A 230 -14.18 -12.44 -30.38
N ASP A 231 -13.15 -11.80 -30.96
CA ASP A 231 -13.21 -11.34 -32.35
C ASP A 231 -13.19 -12.53 -33.34
N ALA A 232 -12.40 -13.55 -33.07
CA ALA A 232 -12.39 -14.76 -33.88
C ALA A 232 -13.74 -15.50 -33.80
N LEU A 233 -14.37 -15.55 -32.61
CA LEU A 233 -15.69 -16.10 -32.42
C LEU A 233 -16.76 -15.33 -33.22
N ARG A 234 -16.74 -13.99 -33.19
CA ARG A 234 -17.64 -13.14 -33.99
C ARG A 234 -17.44 -13.35 -35.49
N ALA A 235 -16.19 -13.46 -35.93
CA ALA A 235 -15.88 -13.69 -37.35
C ALA A 235 -16.38 -15.06 -37.85
N GLN A 236 -16.39 -16.09 -36.99
CA GLN A 236 -16.79 -17.45 -37.37
C GLN A 236 -18.29 -17.73 -37.18
N LEU A 237 -18.88 -17.21 -36.08
CA LEU A 237 -20.23 -17.54 -35.67
C LEU A 237 -21.22 -16.40 -35.88
N GLY A 238 -20.78 -15.22 -36.28
CA GLY A 238 -21.66 -14.07 -36.50
C GLY A 238 -22.52 -13.72 -35.31
N ALA A 239 -23.79 -13.51 -35.52
CA ALA A 239 -24.75 -13.12 -34.46
C ALA A 239 -24.89 -14.15 -33.32
N VAL A 240 -24.53 -15.41 -33.52
CA VAL A 240 -24.52 -16.43 -32.46
C VAL A 240 -23.46 -16.13 -31.44
N ALA A 241 -22.30 -15.60 -31.88
CA ALA A 241 -21.23 -15.19 -30.98
C ALA A 241 -21.67 -14.08 -30.02
N ASP A 242 -22.48 -13.13 -30.47
CA ASP A 242 -22.97 -12.03 -29.64
C ASP A 242 -23.83 -12.50 -28.47
N THR A 243 -24.56 -13.64 -28.66
CA THR A 243 -25.33 -14.25 -27.57
C THR A 243 -24.42 -14.92 -26.53
N ILE A 244 -23.30 -15.54 -26.97
CA ILE A 244 -22.32 -16.21 -26.09
C ILE A 244 -21.45 -15.19 -25.36
N LEU A 245 -21.15 -14.07 -26.04
CA LEU A 245 -20.27 -13.00 -25.54
C LEU A 245 -21.02 -11.93 -24.73
N GLN A 246 -22.24 -12.21 -24.26
CA GLN A 246 -22.96 -11.28 -23.39
C GLN A 246 -22.24 -11.16 -22.04
N PRO A 247 -22.05 -9.94 -21.52
CA PRO A 247 -21.49 -9.75 -20.20
C PRO A 247 -22.37 -10.39 -19.11
N ILE A 248 -21.70 -10.99 -18.12
CA ILE A 248 -22.33 -11.51 -16.92
C ILE A 248 -22.24 -10.43 -15.85
N ASN A 249 -23.36 -9.98 -15.33
CA ASN A 249 -23.42 -8.99 -14.27
C ASN A 249 -23.69 -9.68 -12.93
N VAL A 250 -22.79 -9.49 -11.98
CA VAL A 250 -22.90 -10.02 -10.63
C VAL A 250 -23.10 -8.86 -9.66
N CYS A 251 -24.22 -8.85 -8.94
CA CYS A 251 -24.45 -7.87 -7.89
C CYS A 251 -23.44 -8.10 -6.75
N VAL A 252 -22.65 -7.07 -6.44
CA VAL A 252 -21.73 -7.08 -5.29
C VAL A 252 -22.08 -5.99 -4.27
N ALA A 253 -22.93 -5.04 -4.65
CA ALA A 253 -23.37 -3.98 -3.76
C ALA A 253 -24.15 -4.51 -2.55
N ASP A 254 -24.86 -5.61 -2.67
CA ASP A 254 -25.60 -6.27 -1.58
C ASP A 254 -24.68 -6.82 -0.48
N ARG A 255 -23.38 -6.99 -0.80
CA ARG A 255 -22.32 -7.45 0.13
C ARG A 255 -21.41 -6.30 0.58
N MET A 256 -21.63 -5.11 0.05
CA MET A 256 -20.86 -3.90 0.39
C MET A 256 -21.74 -2.90 1.12
N PRO A 257 -21.16 -2.06 1.99
CA PRO A 257 -21.86 -0.94 2.60
C PRO A 257 -22.28 0.11 1.55
N VAL A 258 -23.37 0.85 1.81
CA VAL A 258 -23.86 1.94 0.94
C VAL A 258 -22.77 2.98 0.64
N GLY A 259 -21.94 3.30 1.64
CA GLY A 259 -20.83 4.25 1.49
C GLY A 259 -19.60 3.68 0.76
N ALA A 260 -19.68 2.45 0.22
CA ALA A 260 -18.60 1.80 -0.52
C ALA A 260 -18.98 1.66 -2.01
N THR A 261 -18.10 2.04 -2.90
CA THR A 261 -18.31 1.96 -4.36
C THR A 261 -17.19 1.16 -5.01
N LEU A 262 -17.54 0.11 -5.73
CA LEU A 262 -16.58 -0.65 -6.53
C LEU A 262 -16.05 0.24 -7.66
N SER A 263 -14.77 0.58 -7.62
CA SER A 263 -14.11 1.49 -8.57
C SER A 263 -13.24 0.78 -9.59
N GLY A 264 -12.83 -0.46 -9.32
CA GLY A 264 -12.02 -1.24 -10.24
C GLY A 264 -11.93 -2.71 -9.84
N VAL A 265 -11.70 -3.55 -10.83
CA VAL A 265 -11.43 -4.97 -10.64
C VAL A 265 -10.33 -5.39 -11.61
N THR A 266 -9.30 -6.06 -11.11
CA THR A 266 -8.18 -6.54 -11.90
C THR A 266 -7.79 -7.94 -11.47
N VAL A 267 -7.33 -8.75 -12.42
CA VAL A 267 -6.69 -10.04 -12.15
C VAL A 267 -5.18 -9.84 -12.20
N LEU A 268 -4.46 -10.34 -11.22
CA LEU A 268 -3.01 -10.29 -11.14
C LEU A 268 -2.46 -11.70 -11.00
N GLY A 269 -1.46 -12.03 -11.81
CA GLY A 269 -0.81 -13.35 -11.77
C GLY A 269 -1.70 -14.48 -12.30
N SER A 270 -1.31 -15.73 -12.02
CA SER A 270 -1.99 -16.90 -12.56
C SER A 270 -1.92 -18.08 -11.59
N GLY A 271 -2.95 -18.94 -11.60
CA GLY A 271 -3.05 -20.13 -10.76
C GLY A 271 -2.94 -19.82 -9.28
N ALA A 272 -2.25 -20.68 -8.52
CA ALA A 272 -2.17 -20.59 -7.07
C ALA A 272 -1.53 -19.30 -6.50
N THR A 273 -0.80 -18.56 -7.33
CA THR A 273 -0.21 -17.25 -6.97
C THR A 273 -1.02 -16.08 -7.54
N GLY A 274 -2.07 -16.37 -8.27
CA GLY A 274 -2.98 -15.37 -8.83
C GLY A 274 -3.94 -14.83 -7.78
N SER A 275 -4.36 -13.60 -7.95
CA SER A 275 -5.40 -12.96 -7.15
C SER A 275 -6.29 -12.07 -8.01
N ILE A 276 -7.56 -11.97 -7.62
CA ILE A 276 -8.44 -10.92 -8.11
C ILE A 276 -8.45 -9.78 -7.10
N VAL A 277 -8.18 -8.58 -7.57
CA VAL A 277 -8.06 -7.38 -6.76
C VAL A 277 -9.24 -6.46 -7.04
N LEU A 278 -10.02 -6.20 -6.02
CA LEU A 278 -11.14 -5.27 -6.03
C LEU A 278 -10.70 -3.96 -5.40
N SER A 279 -10.87 -2.86 -6.12
CA SER A 279 -10.64 -1.50 -5.62
C SER A 279 -11.98 -0.87 -5.27
N VAL A 280 -12.10 -0.37 -4.05
CA VAL A 280 -13.33 0.18 -3.49
C VAL A 280 -13.05 1.60 -3.01
N GLY A 281 -13.78 2.58 -3.54
CA GLY A 281 -13.82 3.93 -3.00
C GLY A 281 -14.78 4.00 -1.81
N LEU A 282 -14.45 4.77 -0.79
CA LEU A 282 -15.29 4.95 0.38
C LEU A 282 -15.71 6.42 0.52
N ASP A 283 -16.97 6.65 0.88
CA ASP A 283 -17.48 7.99 1.18
C ASP A 283 -16.73 8.59 2.37
N GLY A 284 -16.43 9.89 2.33
CA GLY A 284 -15.71 10.59 3.41
C GLY A 284 -16.40 10.51 4.77
N ARG A 285 -17.72 10.25 4.79
CA ARG A 285 -18.52 10.06 6.01
C ARG A 285 -18.61 8.61 6.49
N PHE A 286 -17.96 7.67 5.80
CA PHE A 286 -18.09 6.24 6.05
C PHE A 286 -17.87 5.86 7.52
N LEU A 287 -16.89 6.48 8.18
CA LEU A 287 -16.59 6.20 9.58
C LEU A 287 -17.57 6.90 10.54
N MET A 288 -18.16 8.03 10.14
CA MET A 288 -18.93 8.90 11.01
C MET A 288 -20.44 8.65 10.92
N ASP A 289 -20.94 8.28 9.73
CA ASP A 289 -22.35 8.06 9.47
C ASP A 289 -22.68 6.56 9.48
N PRO A 290 -23.43 6.06 10.47
CA PRO A 290 -23.85 4.67 10.52
C PRO A 290 -24.64 4.22 9.28
N ALA A 291 -25.38 5.13 8.62
CA ALA A 291 -26.13 4.82 7.41
C ALA A 291 -25.22 4.42 6.24
N MET A 292 -23.99 4.96 6.19
CA MET A 292 -23.01 4.57 5.17
C MET A 292 -22.51 3.12 5.33
N ARG A 293 -22.74 2.50 6.49
CA ARG A 293 -22.34 1.12 6.81
C ARG A 293 -23.48 0.11 6.65
N GLU A 294 -24.66 0.57 6.29
CA GLU A 294 -25.77 -0.33 5.97
C GLU A 294 -25.50 -1.08 4.65
N PRO A 295 -26.00 -2.32 4.48
CA PRO A 295 -25.85 -3.06 3.23
C PRO A 295 -26.42 -2.29 2.04
N GLY A 296 -25.69 -2.26 0.93
CA GLY A 296 -26.14 -1.68 -0.32
C GLY A 296 -27.12 -2.57 -1.07
N THR A 297 -27.58 -2.10 -2.20
CA THR A 297 -28.49 -2.83 -3.11
C THR A 297 -28.08 -2.58 -4.56
N CYS A 298 -28.34 -3.54 -5.46
CA CYS A 298 -28.21 -3.37 -6.92
C CYS A 298 -29.53 -2.96 -7.57
#